data_7f3977c4b5b306778a934b5e578d48d5
#
_entry.id   7f3977c4b5b306778a934b5e578d48d5
#
_cell.length_a   1.000
_cell.length_b   1.000
_cell.length_c   1.000
_cell.angle_alpha   90.00
_cell.angle_beta   90.00
_cell.angle_gamma   90.00
#
_symmetry.space_group_name_H-M   'P 1'
#
loop_
_entity.id
_entity.type
_entity.pdbx_description
1 polymer ?
#
loop_
_entity_poly.entity_id
_entity_poly.type
_entity_poly.pdbx_seq_one_letter_code
_entity_poly.pdbx_strand_id
1 'polypeptide(L)'
;MSATGPGIVVIDKPAGMTSHDVVGRCRRIFATRRVGHAGTLDPMATGVLVIGIERATKILGLLTAAPKSYAATIRLGQTTSTEDAEGQVLPSVPAKHLTIEAIDAAMERLRGEIRQVPSSVSAIKVGGRRAYRLARQGRSVQLEARPIRIDRFELLAARRRDQLIDIDVEIDCSSGTYIRALARDLGDALGVGGHVTALRRTRVGRFELDQARSLDDLAERPALSLSLDEACLLMFARRDLTAAEASAAANGRSLPAVGIDGVYAACDADGRVIALLRDEGSRTRSVAVLRPATMHPG
;
A
#
# COMPACT_ATOMS: atom_id res chain seq x y z
N MET A 1 -11.27 10.03 22.76
CA MET A 1 -10.42 8.82 22.80
C MET A 1 -9.00 9.24 23.07
N SER A 2 -8.26 8.54 23.92
CA SER A 2 -6.88 8.90 24.27
C SER A 2 -5.99 8.87 23.01
N ALA A 3 -5.24 9.96 22.78
CA ALA A 3 -4.29 10.09 21.67
C ALA A 3 -3.06 9.14 21.76
N THR A 4 -3.03 8.27 22.76
CA THR A 4 -1.80 7.59 23.23
C THR A 4 -1.84 6.08 23.22
N GLY A 5 -2.83 5.43 22.63
CA GLY A 5 -2.94 3.96 22.54
C GLY A 5 -2.35 3.38 21.25
N PRO A 6 -2.22 2.03 21.17
CA PRO A 6 -1.90 1.37 19.90
C PRO A 6 -3.08 1.46 18.93
N GLY A 7 -2.82 1.81 17.69
CA GLY A 7 -3.87 1.94 16.67
C GLY A 7 -3.36 2.35 15.32
N ILE A 8 -4.30 2.63 14.43
CA ILE A 8 -4.05 3.05 13.06
C ILE A 8 -4.37 4.53 12.90
N VAL A 9 -3.53 5.21 12.12
CA VAL A 9 -3.81 6.55 11.60
C VAL A 9 -3.78 6.47 10.07
N VAL A 10 -4.82 6.96 9.43
CA VAL A 10 -4.90 7.10 7.97
C VAL A 10 -4.49 8.52 7.61
N ILE A 11 -3.42 8.64 6.84
CA ILE A 11 -2.86 9.93 6.43
C ILE A 11 -3.13 10.15 4.95
N ASP A 12 -3.61 11.35 4.60
CA ASP A 12 -3.50 11.87 3.24
C ASP A 12 -2.07 12.41 3.05
N LYS A 13 -1.19 11.57 2.51
CA LYS A 13 0.21 11.95 2.30
C LYS A 13 0.29 13.08 1.28
N PRO A 14 0.89 14.23 1.60
CA PRO A 14 1.15 15.28 0.62
C PRO A 14 2.23 14.88 -0.37
N ALA A 15 2.29 15.56 -1.51
CA ALA A 15 3.40 15.47 -2.46
C ALA A 15 4.72 15.98 -1.83
N GLY A 16 5.86 15.53 -2.35
CA GLY A 16 7.19 15.97 -1.96
C GLY A 16 7.76 15.28 -0.71
N MET A 17 6.96 14.52 0.03
CA MET A 17 7.42 13.77 1.21
C MET A 17 7.56 12.28 0.90
N THR A 18 8.61 11.65 1.43
CA THR A 18 8.69 10.18 1.46
C THR A 18 7.75 9.60 2.51
N SER A 19 7.34 8.33 2.37
CA SER A 19 6.59 7.63 3.42
C SER A 19 7.36 7.57 4.76
N HIS A 20 8.69 7.62 4.73
CA HIS A 20 9.54 7.67 5.93
C HIS A 20 9.48 9.03 6.63
N ASP A 21 9.37 10.13 5.89
CA ASP A 21 9.21 11.48 6.45
C ASP A 21 7.89 11.58 7.19
N VAL A 22 6.82 11.00 6.63
CA VAL A 22 5.51 10.90 7.29
C VAL A 22 5.61 10.10 8.60
N VAL A 23 6.28 8.94 8.60
CA VAL A 23 6.56 8.17 9.82
C VAL A 23 7.32 9.02 10.84
N GLY A 24 8.31 9.80 10.39
CA GLY A 24 9.08 10.72 11.23
C GLY A 24 8.20 11.81 11.88
N ARG A 25 7.25 12.38 11.12
CA ARG A 25 6.25 13.34 11.64
C ARG A 25 5.32 12.67 12.67
N CYS A 26 4.78 11.49 12.36
CA CYS A 26 3.91 10.75 13.28
C CYS A 26 4.63 10.36 14.59
N ARG A 27 5.92 10.01 14.54
CA ARG A 27 6.73 9.75 15.76
C ARG A 27 6.76 10.95 16.71
N ARG A 28 6.86 12.17 16.17
CA ARG A 28 6.83 13.40 16.98
C ARG A 28 5.43 13.69 17.51
N ILE A 29 4.40 13.57 16.65
CA ILE A 29 3.00 13.85 17.02
C ILE A 29 2.53 12.91 18.14
N PHE A 30 2.85 11.62 18.06
CA PHE A 30 2.43 10.59 19.03
C PHE A 30 3.46 10.32 20.13
N ALA A 31 4.56 11.07 20.16
CA ALA A 31 5.65 10.94 21.15
C ALA A 31 6.13 9.48 21.33
N THR A 32 6.22 8.70 20.23
CA THR A 32 6.65 7.30 20.25
C THR A 32 7.59 6.97 19.10
N ARG A 33 8.53 6.05 19.34
CA ARG A 33 9.41 5.50 18.29
C ARG A 33 8.77 4.35 17.49
N ARG A 34 7.72 3.72 18.05
CA ARG A 34 7.06 2.56 17.44
C ARG A 34 6.01 3.01 16.43
N VAL A 35 6.47 3.49 15.29
CA VAL A 35 5.62 3.94 14.17
C VAL A 35 6.16 3.32 12.88
N GLY A 36 5.26 2.78 12.07
CA GLY A 36 5.55 2.23 10.75
C GLY A 36 4.43 2.53 9.75
N HIS A 37 4.62 2.17 8.48
CA HIS A 37 3.59 2.34 7.44
C HIS A 37 3.32 1.04 6.69
N ALA A 38 2.12 0.91 6.12
CA ALA A 38 1.71 -0.20 5.27
C ALA A 38 1.75 0.18 3.78
N GLY A 39 2.87 -0.07 3.14
CA GLY A 39 3.06 0.17 1.70
C GLY A 39 3.58 1.58 1.39
N THR A 40 4.76 1.61 0.78
CA THR A 40 5.44 2.84 0.36
C THR A 40 4.61 3.58 -0.69
N LEU A 41 4.59 4.92 -0.61
CA LEU A 41 4.26 5.84 -1.68
C LEU A 41 5.52 6.59 -2.10
N ASP A 42 5.68 6.79 -3.40
CA ASP A 42 6.77 7.61 -3.95
C ASP A 42 6.64 9.08 -3.49
N PRO A 43 7.70 9.89 -3.51
CA PRO A 43 7.64 11.28 -3.03
C PRO A 43 6.58 12.10 -3.77
N MET A 44 6.49 12.00 -5.10
CA MET A 44 5.52 12.71 -5.92
C MET A 44 4.06 12.25 -5.68
N ALA A 45 3.87 11.00 -5.25
CA ALA A 45 2.55 10.43 -5.04
C ALA A 45 1.89 10.98 -3.77
N THR A 46 0.56 11.10 -3.81
CA THR A 46 -0.29 11.57 -2.70
C THR A 46 -1.28 10.51 -2.25
N GLY A 47 -2.04 10.78 -1.21
CA GLY A 47 -3.21 9.98 -0.80
C GLY A 47 -2.93 9.03 0.35
N VAL A 48 -3.77 8.01 0.45
CA VAL A 48 -3.87 7.11 1.60
C VAL A 48 -2.54 6.45 1.95
N LEU A 49 -2.01 6.78 3.13
CA LEU A 49 -0.88 6.11 3.76
C LEU A 49 -1.30 5.65 5.16
N VAL A 50 -1.41 4.34 5.34
CA VAL A 50 -1.80 3.74 6.61
C VAL A 50 -0.60 3.64 7.53
N ILE A 51 -0.69 4.27 8.69
CA ILE A 51 0.35 4.33 9.73
C ILE A 51 -0.09 3.51 10.94
N GLY A 52 0.76 2.60 11.39
CA GLY A 52 0.58 1.87 12.64
C GLY A 52 1.35 2.55 13.78
N ILE A 53 0.65 2.79 14.88
CA ILE A 53 1.19 3.36 16.12
C ILE A 53 1.31 2.25 17.16
N GLU A 54 2.45 2.21 17.85
CA GLU A 54 2.77 1.24 18.90
C GLU A 54 2.61 -0.20 18.39
N ARG A 55 1.78 -1.03 19.05
CA ARG A 55 1.59 -2.43 18.68
C ARG A 55 0.86 -2.65 17.36
N ALA A 56 0.16 -1.65 16.85
CA ALA A 56 -0.42 -1.75 15.52
C ALA A 56 0.64 -1.89 14.42
N THR A 57 1.93 -1.61 14.70
CA THR A 57 3.01 -1.95 13.78
C THR A 57 3.12 -3.45 13.46
N LYS A 58 2.63 -4.33 14.34
CA LYS A 58 2.62 -5.79 14.11
C LYS A 58 1.67 -6.25 13.01
N ILE A 59 0.61 -5.48 12.72
CA ILE A 59 -0.38 -5.82 11.68
C ILE A 59 -0.07 -5.19 10.31
N LEU A 60 0.92 -4.30 10.22
CA LEU A 60 1.26 -3.58 8.98
C LEU A 60 1.66 -4.51 7.83
N GLY A 61 2.28 -5.65 8.13
CA GLY A 61 2.63 -6.64 7.11
C GLY A 61 1.39 -7.20 6.39
N LEU A 62 0.32 -7.44 7.12
CA LEU A 62 -0.96 -7.90 6.57
C LEU A 62 -1.64 -6.81 5.72
N LEU A 63 -1.58 -5.56 6.18
CA LEU A 63 -2.06 -4.39 5.41
C LEU A 63 -1.26 -4.14 4.13
N THR A 64 0.04 -4.40 4.16
CA THR A 64 0.88 -4.27 2.97
C THR A 64 0.43 -5.23 1.86
N ALA A 65 -0.09 -6.39 2.21
CA ALA A 65 -0.62 -7.38 1.26
C ALA A 65 -2.03 -7.05 0.74
N ALA A 66 -2.73 -6.07 1.31
CA ALA A 66 -4.07 -5.68 0.87
C ALA A 66 -4.07 -5.09 -0.55
N PRO A 67 -5.17 -5.22 -1.32
CA PRO A 67 -5.34 -4.55 -2.60
C PRO A 67 -5.35 -3.03 -2.44
N LYS A 68 -5.09 -2.32 -3.54
CA LYS A 68 -4.97 -0.86 -3.56
C LYS A 68 -5.70 -0.27 -4.75
N SER A 69 -6.21 0.95 -4.57
CA SER A 69 -6.79 1.74 -5.63
C SER A 69 -6.02 3.03 -5.82
N TYR A 70 -5.97 3.48 -7.08
CA TYR A 70 -5.26 4.69 -7.47
C TYR A 70 -6.05 5.48 -8.50
N ALA A 71 -5.97 6.81 -8.41
CA ALA A 71 -6.20 7.73 -9.49
C ALA A 71 -4.84 8.19 -10.02
N ALA A 72 -4.64 8.16 -11.33
CA ALA A 72 -3.37 8.55 -11.93
C ALA A 72 -3.58 9.34 -13.21
N THR A 73 -2.62 10.22 -13.53
CA THR A 73 -2.48 10.79 -14.87
C THR A 73 -1.25 10.17 -15.51
N ILE A 74 -1.44 9.53 -16.66
CA ILE A 74 -0.37 8.93 -17.47
C ILE A 74 -0.18 9.79 -18.70
N ARG A 75 1.06 10.17 -18.96
CA ARG A 75 1.46 10.86 -20.18
C ARG A 75 1.98 9.86 -21.18
N LEU A 76 1.39 9.82 -22.37
CA LEU A 76 1.78 9.03 -23.53
C LEU A 76 2.56 9.91 -24.51
N GLY A 77 3.55 9.33 -25.18
CA GLY A 77 4.42 10.05 -26.13
C GLY A 77 5.72 10.56 -25.51
N GLN A 78 5.95 10.28 -24.22
CA GLN A 78 7.15 10.71 -23.51
C GLN A 78 7.53 9.70 -22.44
N THR A 79 8.82 9.38 -22.33
CA THR A 79 9.38 8.56 -21.26
C THR A 79 10.28 9.38 -20.35
N THR A 80 10.49 8.92 -19.11
CA THR A 80 11.44 9.52 -18.17
C THR A 80 12.31 8.45 -17.51
N SER A 81 13.45 8.85 -16.99
CA SER A 81 14.42 7.95 -16.35
C SER A 81 13.90 7.24 -15.08
N THR A 82 12.82 7.74 -14.48
CA THR A 82 12.19 7.17 -13.26
C THR A 82 10.77 6.64 -13.51
N GLU A 83 10.28 6.71 -14.76
CA GLU A 83 8.90 6.35 -15.16
C GLU A 83 7.83 7.24 -14.47
N ASP A 84 8.24 8.42 -13.95
CA ASP A 84 7.40 9.44 -13.34
C ASP A 84 7.90 10.86 -13.66
N ALA A 85 7.17 11.89 -13.21
CA ALA A 85 7.48 13.29 -13.48
C ALA A 85 8.77 13.82 -12.83
N GLU A 86 9.38 13.10 -11.87
CA GLU A 86 10.62 13.50 -11.21
C GLU A 86 11.87 13.11 -12.03
N GLY A 87 11.71 12.24 -13.03
CA GLY A 87 12.79 11.75 -13.88
C GLY A 87 13.18 12.72 -14.99
N GLN A 88 14.41 12.55 -15.50
CA GLN A 88 14.85 13.24 -16.71
C GLN A 88 14.06 12.75 -17.92
N VAL A 89 13.57 13.66 -18.74
CA VAL A 89 12.89 13.34 -19.99
C VAL A 89 13.88 12.68 -20.96
N LEU A 90 13.46 11.57 -21.54
CA LEU A 90 14.20 10.81 -22.55
C LEU A 90 13.62 11.08 -23.95
N PRO A 91 14.31 10.69 -25.05
CA PRO A 91 13.76 10.80 -26.38
C PRO A 91 12.34 10.21 -26.46
N SER A 92 11.42 10.95 -27.05
CA SER A 92 10.00 10.63 -27.09
C SER A 92 9.52 10.36 -28.52
N VAL A 93 8.46 9.55 -28.65
CA VAL A 93 7.76 9.29 -29.91
C VAL A 93 6.40 9.98 -29.85
N PRO A 94 6.03 10.83 -30.84
CA PRO A 94 4.77 11.54 -30.83
C PRO A 94 3.56 10.60 -30.69
N ALA A 95 2.65 10.92 -29.75
CA ALA A 95 1.43 10.13 -29.49
C ALA A 95 0.19 10.68 -30.21
N LYS A 96 0.28 11.78 -30.94
CA LYS A 96 -0.87 12.48 -31.56
C LYS A 96 -1.72 11.60 -32.49
N HIS A 97 -1.15 10.52 -33.03
CA HIS A 97 -1.82 9.59 -33.93
C HIS A 97 -2.69 8.56 -33.21
N LEU A 98 -2.53 8.42 -31.89
CA LEU A 98 -3.29 7.44 -31.10
C LEU A 98 -4.77 7.86 -31.00
N THR A 99 -5.66 6.90 -31.15
CA THR A 99 -7.09 7.06 -30.89
C THR A 99 -7.42 6.59 -29.47
N ILE A 100 -8.56 7.03 -28.96
CA ILE A 100 -9.05 6.60 -27.63
C ILE A 100 -9.28 5.09 -27.60
N GLU A 101 -9.83 4.53 -28.69
CA GLU A 101 -10.08 3.10 -28.84
C GLU A 101 -8.78 2.29 -28.81
N ALA A 102 -7.69 2.78 -29.43
CA ALA A 102 -6.39 2.14 -29.41
C ALA A 102 -5.79 2.13 -28.00
N ILE A 103 -5.95 3.24 -27.26
CA ILE A 103 -5.49 3.35 -25.86
C ILE A 103 -6.29 2.37 -24.98
N ASP A 104 -7.61 2.35 -25.06
CA ASP A 104 -8.46 1.47 -24.24
C ASP A 104 -8.18 -0.01 -24.56
N ALA A 105 -8.03 -0.37 -25.83
CA ALA A 105 -7.66 -1.72 -26.23
C ALA A 105 -6.27 -2.16 -25.70
N ALA A 106 -5.31 -1.23 -25.58
CA ALA A 106 -4.02 -1.51 -24.96
C ALA A 106 -4.13 -1.67 -23.44
N MET A 107 -4.97 -0.85 -22.79
CA MET A 107 -5.25 -0.95 -21.36
C MET A 107 -5.95 -2.27 -21.00
N GLU A 108 -6.85 -2.77 -21.84
CA GLU A 108 -7.55 -4.04 -21.64
C GLU A 108 -6.58 -5.22 -21.55
N ARG A 109 -5.51 -5.24 -22.34
CA ARG A 109 -4.47 -6.29 -22.30
C ARG A 109 -3.65 -6.28 -21.02
N LEU A 110 -3.69 -5.19 -20.26
CA LEU A 110 -3.00 -5.01 -18.98
C LEU A 110 -3.91 -5.29 -17.78
N ARG A 111 -5.19 -5.68 -18.02
CA ARG A 111 -6.13 -6.14 -16.98
C ARG A 111 -5.94 -7.64 -16.69
N GLY A 112 -6.41 -8.08 -15.52
CA GLY A 112 -6.30 -9.48 -15.07
C GLY A 112 -4.93 -9.82 -14.49
N GLU A 113 -4.56 -11.07 -14.57
CA GLU A 113 -3.26 -11.56 -14.07
C GLU A 113 -2.19 -11.34 -15.15
N ILE A 114 -1.20 -10.53 -14.81
CA ILE A 114 -0.08 -10.19 -15.70
C ILE A 114 1.26 -10.35 -14.99
N ARG A 115 2.33 -10.41 -15.76
CA ARG A 115 3.71 -10.40 -15.25
C ARG A 115 4.30 -9.02 -15.47
N GLN A 116 4.57 -8.29 -14.40
CA GLN A 116 5.13 -6.94 -14.44
C GLN A 116 6.60 -6.95 -14.04
N VAL A 117 7.46 -6.33 -14.83
CA VAL A 117 8.81 -5.96 -14.43
C VAL A 117 8.72 -4.68 -13.59
N PRO A 118 9.09 -4.73 -12.30
CA PRO A 118 9.02 -3.55 -11.44
C PRO A 118 9.86 -2.37 -11.96
N SER A 119 9.53 -1.15 -11.54
CA SER A 119 10.37 0.01 -11.82
C SER A 119 11.80 -0.18 -11.28
N SER A 120 12.80 0.20 -12.08
CA SER A 120 14.22 0.16 -11.69
C SER A 120 14.50 1.05 -10.46
N VAL A 121 13.73 2.13 -10.30
CA VAL A 121 13.76 3.01 -9.14
C VAL A 121 12.76 2.52 -8.09
N SER A 122 13.03 1.39 -7.45
CA SER A 122 12.15 0.78 -6.47
C SER A 122 12.86 0.40 -5.17
N ALA A 123 12.09 0.10 -4.12
CA ALA A 123 12.60 -0.36 -2.83
C ALA A 123 13.00 -1.85 -2.82
N ILE A 124 12.89 -2.55 -3.95
CA ILE A 124 13.26 -3.96 -4.10
C ILE A 124 14.75 -4.13 -3.80
N LYS A 125 15.09 -5.20 -3.07
CA LYS A 125 16.48 -5.56 -2.80
C LYS A 125 17.01 -6.49 -3.89
N VAL A 126 18.12 -6.10 -4.50
CA VAL A 126 18.90 -6.92 -5.44
C VAL A 126 20.29 -7.09 -4.87
N GLY A 127 20.73 -8.31 -4.61
CA GLY A 127 22.02 -8.58 -3.95
C GLY A 127 22.16 -7.90 -2.58
N GLY A 128 21.06 -7.78 -1.80
CA GLY A 128 21.07 -7.14 -0.48
C GLY A 128 20.98 -5.59 -0.50
N ARG A 129 21.09 -4.95 -1.68
CA ARG A 129 21.00 -3.50 -1.86
C ARG A 129 19.68 -3.12 -2.50
N ARG A 130 19.11 -1.96 -2.12
CA ARG A 130 17.85 -1.47 -2.72
C ARG A 130 18.09 -1.00 -4.16
N ALA A 131 17.22 -1.38 -5.11
CA ALA A 131 17.34 -1.09 -6.53
C ALA A 131 17.50 0.41 -6.81
N TYR A 132 16.77 1.28 -6.11
CA TYR A 132 16.89 2.74 -6.29
C TYR A 132 18.31 3.28 -5.98
N ARG A 133 19.09 2.64 -5.07
CA ARG A 133 20.47 3.03 -4.79
C ARG A 133 21.41 2.65 -5.93
N LEU A 134 21.16 1.51 -6.56
CA LEU A 134 21.94 1.04 -7.71
C LEU A 134 21.63 1.88 -8.95
N ALA A 135 20.36 2.20 -9.19
CA ALA A 135 19.94 3.07 -10.29
C ALA A 135 20.57 4.48 -10.20
N ARG A 136 20.60 5.09 -8.99
CA ARG A 136 21.30 6.38 -8.75
C ARG A 136 22.80 6.33 -8.99
N GLN A 137 23.43 5.14 -8.94
CA GLN A 137 24.84 4.92 -9.27
C GLN A 137 25.06 4.61 -10.75
N GLY A 138 24.04 4.78 -11.61
CA GLY A 138 24.11 4.48 -13.05
C GLY A 138 24.20 2.98 -13.37
N ARG A 139 23.94 2.11 -12.41
CA ARG A 139 23.99 0.65 -12.62
C ARG A 139 22.63 0.17 -13.12
N SER A 140 22.62 -0.46 -14.28
CA SER A 140 21.44 -1.19 -14.76
C SER A 140 21.12 -2.35 -13.82
N VAL A 141 19.88 -2.41 -13.34
CA VAL A 141 19.38 -3.50 -12.50
C VAL A 141 18.35 -4.27 -13.28
N GLN A 142 18.66 -5.48 -13.67
CA GLN A 142 17.65 -6.39 -14.21
C GLN A 142 16.78 -6.91 -13.06
N LEU A 143 15.49 -6.58 -13.11
CA LEU A 143 14.48 -7.06 -12.18
C LEU A 143 13.66 -8.15 -12.86
N GLU A 144 13.40 -9.23 -12.13
CA GLU A 144 12.52 -10.28 -12.61
C GLU A 144 11.06 -9.86 -12.63
N ALA A 145 10.35 -10.26 -13.68
CA ALA A 145 8.91 -10.04 -13.77
C ALA A 145 8.18 -10.82 -12.67
N ARG A 146 7.23 -10.17 -11.99
CA ARG A 146 6.45 -10.71 -10.89
C ARG A 146 4.98 -10.79 -11.24
N PRO A 147 4.26 -11.83 -10.78
CA PRO A 147 2.83 -11.90 -10.98
C PRO A 147 2.16 -10.78 -10.17
N ILE A 148 1.27 -10.04 -10.83
CA ILE A 148 0.37 -9.05 -10.25
C ILE A 148 -1.00 -9.22 -10.88
N ARG A 149 -2.02 -8.63 -10.24
CA ARG A 149 -3.37 -8.59 -10.79
C ARG A 149 -3.87 -7.17 -10.86
N ILE A 150 -4.42 -6.79 -12.00
CA ILE A 150 -5.09 -5.53 -12.24
C ILE A 150 -6.59 -5.83 -12.39
N ASP A 151 -7.37 -5.52 -11.36
CA ASP A 151 -8.81 -5.77 -11.35
C ASP A 151 -9.59 -4.72 -12.14
N ARG A 152 -9.08 -3.47 -12.15
CA ARG A 152 -9.63 -2.32 -12.89
C ARG A 152 -8.48 -1.50 -13.48
N PHE A 153 -8.61 -1.13 -14.72
CA PHE A 153 -7.77 -0.12 -15.38
C PHE A 153 -8.67 0.61 -16.36
N GLU A 154 -9.21 1.76 -15.94
CA GLU A 154 -10.27 2.47 -16.65
C GLU A 154 -9.81 3.85 -17.07
N LEU A 155 -10.08 4.21 -18.32
CA LEU A 155 -9.83 5.54 -18.87
C LEU A 155 -11.01 6.47 -18.50
N LEU A 156 -10.73 7.53 -17.75
CA LEU A 156 -11.73 8.53 -17.37
C LEU A 156 -11.76 9.71 -18.32
N ALA A 157 -10.59 10.19 -18.73
CA ALA A 157 -10.46 11.34 -19.62
C ALA A 157 -9.14 11.26 -20.40
N ALA A 158 -9.12 11.91 -21.58
CA ALA A 158 -7.93 12.09 -22.38
C ALA A 158 -7.81 13.53 -22.84
N ARG A 159 -6.62 14.11 -22.69
CA ARG A 159 -6.31 15.49 -23.10
C ARG A 159 -5.10 15.50 -24.02
N ARG A 160 -5.29 16.01 -25.22
CA ARG A 160 -4.20 16.19 -26.19
C ARG A 160 -3.37 17.44 -25.82
N ARG A 161 -2.06 17.30 -25.83
CA ARG A 161 -1.08 18.36 -25.57
C ARG A 161 0.03 18.31 -26.63
N ASP A 162 -0.12 19.06 -27.71
CA ASP A 162 0.79 19.06 -28.87
C ASP A 162 1.04 17.64 -29.41
N GLN A 163 2.17 17.06 -29.12
CA GLN A 163 2.57 15.73 -29.58
C GLN A 163 2.26 14.63 -28.53
N LEU A 164 1.76 15.02 -27.37
CA LEU A 164 1.53 14.15 -26.22
C LEU A 164 0.04 13.96 -25.95
N ILE A 165 -0.30 12.91 -25.19
CA ILE A 165 -1.64 12.68 -24.66
C ILE A 165 -1.52 12.41 -23.16
N ASP A 166 -2.21 13.22 -22.34
CA ASP A 166 -2.41 12.95 -20.92
C ASP A 166 -3.73 12.21 -20.75
N ILE A 167 -3.71 11.04 -20.14
CA ILE A 167 -4.89 10.26 -19.80
C ILE A 167 -5.05 10.20 -18.29
N ASP A 168 -6.26 10.45 -17.79
CA ASP A 168 -6.64 10.19 -16.41
C ASP A 168 -7.25 8.81 -16.30
N VAL A 169 -6.80 8.05 -15.33
CA VAL A 169 -7.18 6.64 -15.17
C VAL A 169 -7.49 6.31 -13.71
N GLU A 170 -8.37 5.33 -13.51
CA GLU A 170 -8.55 4.65 -12.24
C GLU A 170 -8.03 3.22 -12.32
N ILE A 171 -7.36 2.78 -11.25
CA ILE A 171 -6.68 1.49 -11.19
C ILE A 171 -6.99 0.82 -9.86
N ASP A 172 -7.55 -0.41 -9.91
CA ASP A 172 -7.62 -1.33 -8.77
C ASP A 172 -6.66 -2.48 -9.01
N CYS A 173 -5.79 -2.77 -8.04
CA CYS A 173 -4.74 -3.76 -8.25
C CYS A 173 -4.33 -4.50 -6.96
N SER A 174 -3.72 -5.65 -7.15
CA SER A 174 -3.08 -6.42 -6.09
C SER A 174 -1.90 -5.68 -5.47
N SER A 175 -1.50 -6.11 -4.29
CA SER A 175 -0.24 -5.66 -3.67
C SER A 175 0.97 -5.96 -4.57
N GLY A 176 1.97 -5.09 -4.49
CA GLY A 176 3.21 -5.25 -5.27
C GLY A 176 3.17 -4.68 -6.68
N THR A 177 2.02 -4.17 -7.13
CA THR A 177 1.88 -3.49 -8.41
C THR A 177 2.58 -2.12 -8.38
N TYR A 178 3.34 -1.80 -9.44
CA TYR A 178 3.99 -0.52 -9.66
C TYR A 178 3.23 0.25 -10.74
N ILE A 179 2.53 1.32 -10.34
CA ILE A 179 1.73 2.14 -11.29
C ILE A 179 2.62 2.83 -12.31
N ARG A 180 3.85 3.19 -11.93
CA ARG A 180 4.87 3.72 -12.85
C ARG A 180 5.24 2.71 -13.95
N ALA A 181 5.46 1.46 -13.57
CA ALA A 181 5.72 0.40 -14.53
C ALA A 181 4.49 0.11 -15.41
N LEU A 182 3.26 0.22 -14.87
CA LEU A 182 2.04 0.06 -15.67
C LEU A 182 1.92 1.16 -16.74
N ALA A 183 2.30 2.41 -16.41
CA ALA A 183 2.34 3.51 -17.36
C ALA A 183 3.40 3.30 -18.45
N ARG A 184 4.60 2.81 -18.10
CA ARG A 184 5.63 2.38 -19.05
C ARG A 184 5.10 1.30 -19.96
N ASP A 185 4.58 0.20 -19.39
CA ASP A 185 4.11 -0.97 -20.13
C ASP A 185 2.97 -0.60 -21.11
N LEU A 186 2.08 0.32 -20.72
CA LEU A 186 1.06 0.88 -21.61
C LEU A 186 1.67 1.67 -22.76
N GLY A 187 2.62 2.57 -22.45
CA GLY A 187 3.33 3.37 -23.48
C GLY A 187 4.12 2.52 -24.45
N ASP A 188 4.75 1.46 -23.95
CA ASP A 188 5.50 0.48 -24.76
C ASP A 188 4.57 -0.32 -25.68
N ALA A 189 3.42 -0.77 -25.16
CA ALA A 189 2.40 -1.48 -25.94
C ALA A 189 1.82 -0.62 -27.07
N LEU A 190 1.80 0.71 -26.90
CA LEU A 190 1.36 1.69 -27.89
C LEU A 190 2.51 2.19 -28.81
N GLY A 191 3.76 1.80 -28.54
CA GLY A 191 4.94 2.18 -29.31
C GLY A 191 5.37 3.66 -29.15
N VAL A 192 4.87 4.37 -28.13
CA VAL A 192 5.13 5.81 -27.95
C VAL A 192 5.84 6.12 -26.61
N GLY A 193 5.94 5.14 -25.72
CA GLY A 193 6.41 5.35 -24.36
C GLY A 193 5.39 6.07 -23.48
N GLY A 194 5.58 5.96 -22.16
CA GLY A 194 4.68 6.56 -21.18
C GLY A 194 5.30 6.67 -19.79
N HIS A 195 4.80 7.62 -19.00
CA HIS A 195 5.18 7.78 -17.60
C HIS A 195 4.03 8.40 -16.79
N VAL A 196 4.10 8.28 -15.48
CA VAL A 196 3.10 8.87 -14.55
C VAL A 196 3.44 10.34 -14.30
N THR A 197 2.48 11.26 -14.51
CA THR A 197 2.62 12.68 -14.19
C THR A 197 1.93 13.07 -12.88
N ALA A 198 0.89 12.33 -12.48
CA ALA A 198 0.23 12.46 -11.18
C ALA A 198 -0.18 11.09 -10.67
N LEU A 199 -0.05 10.87 -9.36
CA LEU A 199 -0.43 9.62 -8.72
C LEU A 199 -1.04 9.89 -7.34
N ARG A 200 -2.25 9.39 -7.13
CA ARG A 200 -2.94 9.48 -5.86
C ARG A 200 -3.47 8.11 -5.47
N ARG A 201 -3.03 7.58 -4.33
CA ARG A 201 -3.60 6.35 -3.78
C ARG A 201 -4.91 6.67 -3.06
N THR A 202 -6.01 6.16 -3.55
CA THR A 202 -7.36 6.42 -3.03
C THR A 202 -7.78 5.42 -1.98
N ARG A 203 -7.22 4.18 -2.01
CA ARG A 203 -7.60 3.10 -1.08
C ARG A 203 -6.44 2.14 -0.79
N VAL A 204 -6.41 1.62 0.43
CA VAL A 204 -5.58 0.49 0.88
C VAL A 204 -6.46 -0.47 1.68
N GLY A 205 -6.85 -1.61 1.11
CA GLY A 205 -7.78 -2.54 1.72
C GLY A 205 -9.11 -1.88 2.06
N ARG A 206 -9.39 -1.71 3.35
CA ARG A 206 -10.61 -1.07 3.90
C ARG A 206 -10.43 0.40 4.25
N PHE A 207 -9.24 0.98 4.02
CA PHE A 207 -8.93 2.37 4.36
C PHE A 207 -9.00 3.24 3.11
N GLU A 208 -9.80 4.31 3.17
CA GLU A 208 -10.11 5.20 2.05
C GLU A 208 -9.75 6.66 2.37
N LEU A 209 -9.84 7.55 1.37
CA LEU A 209 -9.44 8.96 1.51
C LEU A 209 -10.34 9.76 2.46
N ASP A 210 -11.61 9.42 2.58
CA ASP A 210 -12.57 10.06 3.48
C ASP A 210 -12.20 9.90 4.96
N GLN A 211 -11.47 8.83 5.30
CA GLN A 211 -10.94 8.55 6.63
C GLN A 211 -9.57 9.21 6.87
N ALA A 212 -8.96 9.74 5.82
CA ALA A 212 -7.60 10.24 5.87
C ALA A 212 -7.55 11.69 6.39
N ARG A 213 -6.55 11.95 7.23
CA ARG A 213 -6.28 13.29 7.78
C ARG A 213 -4.97 13.84 7.21
N SER A 214 -4.87 15.15 7.09
CA SER A 214 -3.61 15.83 6.82
C SER A 214 -2.65 15.69 8.01
N LEU A 215 -1.35 15.84 7.77
CA LEU A 215 -0.36 15.85 8.84
C LEU A 215 -0.49 17.08 9.76
N ASP A 216 -0.99 18.18 9.23
CA ASP A 216 -1.14 19.42 9.99
C ASP A 216 -2.36 19.32 10.91
N ASP A 217 -3.52 18.84 10.42
CA ASP A 217 -4.68 18.54 11.29
C ASP A 217 -4.32 17.54 12.39
N LEU A 218 -3.49 16.55 12.05
CA LEU A 218 -3.07 15.55 13.02
C LEU A 218 -2.11 16.13 14.06
N ALA A 219 -1.26 17.10 13.68
CA ALA A 219 -0.37 17.77 14.62
C ALA A 219 -1.13 18.69 15.60
N GLU A 220 -2.18 19.38 15.12
CA GLU A 220 -3.05 20.21 15.95
C GLU A 220 -3.91 19.38 16.91
N ARG A 221 -4.45 18.26 16.44
CA ARG A 221 -5.36 17.39 17.19
C ARG A 221 -4.94 15.93 17.07
N PRO A 222 -3.92 15.48 17.80
CA PRO A 222 -3.45 14.11 17.77
C PRO A 222 -4.56 13.11 18.14
N ALA A 223 -4.93 12.23 17.22
CA ALA A 223 -5.91 11.17 17.45
C ALA A 223 -5.65 9.99 16.51
N LEU A 224 -5.96 8.79 16.96
CA LEU A 224 -6.01 7.60 16.11
C LEU A 224 -7.24 7.68 15.21
N SER A 225 -7.14 7.17 13.98
CA SER A 225 -8.31 6.92 13.12
C SER A 225 -9.10 5.72 13.64
N LEU A 226 -8.39 4.67 14.09
CA LEU A 226 -8.96 3.47 14.69
C LEU A 226 -8.03 2.97 15.81
N SER A 227 -8.61 2.49 16.91
CA SER A 227 -7.88 1.69 17.89
C SER A 227 -7.35 0.40 17.25
N LEU A 228 -6.44 -0.29 17.93
CA LEU A 228 -5.92 -1.58 17.45
C LEU A 228 -7.05 -2.62 17.27
N ASP A 229 -8.01 -2.65 18.19
CA ASP A 229 -9.13 -3.59 18.15
C ASP A 229 -10.07 -3.29 16.99
N GLU A 230 -10.48 -2.04 16.84
CA GLU A 230 -11.31 -1.59 15.73
C GLU A 230 -10.65 -1.89 14.38
N ALA A 231 -9.34 -1.60 14.25
CA ALA A 231 -8.61 -1.90 13.02
C ALA A 231 -8.55 -3.39 12.71
N CYS A 232 -8.34 -4.25 13.72
CA CYS A 232 -8.34 -5.70 13.54
C CYS A 232 -9.73 -6.23 13.18
N LEU A 233 -10.78 -5.76 13.84
CA LEU A 233 -12.16 -6.19 13.58
C LEU A 233 -12.71 -5.68 12.24
N LEU A 234 -12.21 -4.54 11.74
CA LEU A 234 -12.51 -4.07 10.41
C LEU A 234 -11.90 -4.99 9.32
N MET A 235 -10.72 -5.56 9.58
CA MET A 235 -9.95 -6.29 8.55
C MET A 235 -10.13 -7.81 8.58
N PHE A 236 -10.46 -8.38 9.75
CA PHE A 236 -10.43 -9.83 9.98
C PHE A 236 -11.74 -10.33 10.57
N ALA A 237 -12.09 -11.56 10.21
CA ALA A 237 -13.18 -12.27 10.88
C ALA A 237 -12.89 -12.39 12.38
N ARG A 238 -13.95 -12.37 13.20
CA ARG A 238 -13.85 -12.44 14.64
C ARG A 238 -14.01 -13.88 15.12
N ARG A 239 -13.20 -14.27 16.12
CA ARG A 239 -13.37 -15.46 16.96
C ARG A 239 -13.38 -15.04 18.42
N ASP A 240 -14.45 -15.35 19.16
CA ASP A 240 -14.52 -15.16 20.60
C ASP A 240 -13.84 -16.34 21.31
N LEU A 241 -13.02 -16.03 22.31
CA LEU A 241 -12.23 -16.98 23.07
C LEU A 241 -12.81 -17.13 24.47
N THR A 242 -12.78 -18.33 25.00
CA THR A 242 -12.93 -18.56 26.46
C THR A 242 -11.74 -17.95 27.21
N ALA A 243 -11.86 -17.73 28.51
CA ALA A 243 -10.77 -17.19 29.33
C ALA A 243 -9.49 -18.06 29.26
N ALA A 244 -9.64 -19.39 29.20
CA ALA A 244 -8.52 -20.33 29.06
C ALA A 244 -7.85 -20.19 27.68
N GLU A 245 -8.63 -20.09 26.61
CA GLU A 245 -8.11 -19.88 25.24
C GLU A 245 -7.43 -18.50 25.10
N ALA A 246 -8.01 -17.45 25.68
CA ALA A 246 -7.43 -16.10 25.66
C ALA A 246 -6.06 -16.09 26.37
N SER A 247 -5.96 -16.75 27.54
CA SER A 247 -4.68 -16.92 28.22
C SER A 247 -3.68 -17.72 27.40
N ALA A 248 -4.11 -18.80 26.74
CA ALA A 248 -3.24 -19.59 25.87
C ALA A 248 -2.75 -18.77 24.67
N ALA A 249 -3.65 -18.02 23.99
CA ALA A 249 -3.33 -17.15 22.85
C ALA A 249 -2.38 -16.01 23.25
N ALA A 250 -2.58 -15.39 24.41
CA ALA A 250 -1.70 -14.35 24.96
C ALA A 250 -0.26 -14.86 25.21
N ASN A 251 -0.11 -16.15 25.49
CA ASN A 251 1.19 -16.83 25.62
C ASN A 251 1.72 -17.41 24.29
N GLY A 252 1.05 -17.14 23.17
CA GLY A 252 1.45 -17.63 21.84
C GLY A 252 1.21 -19.14 21.65
N ARG A 253 0.44 -19.79 22.54
CA ARG A 253 0.10 -21.22 22.41
C ARG A 253 -0.96 -21.43 21.35
N SER A 254 -0.87 -22.55 20.63
CA SER A 254 -1.86 -22.91 19.61
C SER A 254 -3.17 -23.37 20.23
N LEU A 255 -4.29 -23.00 19.60
CA LEU A 255 -5.65 -23.40 19.97
C LEU A 255 -6.18 -24.48 19.00
N PRO A 256 -7.30 -25.18 19.31
CA PRO A 256 -8.02 -25.95 18.30
C PRO A 256 -8.47 -25.07 17.13
N ALA A 257 -8.36 -25.59 15.91
CA ALA A 257 -8.90 -24.93 14.72
C ALA A 257 -10.43 -24.85 14.77
N VAL A 258 -11.02 -23.83 14.13
CA VAL A 258 -12.48 -23.59 14.10
C VAL A 258 -13.03 -23.46 12.69
N GLY A 259 -12.20 -23.66 11.65
CA GLY A 259 -12.61 -23.62 10.25
C GLY A 259 -12.80 -22.21 9.69
N ILE A 260 -12.15 -21.20 10.25
CA ILE A 260 -12.16 -19.84 9.72
C ILE A 260 -11.04 -19.70 8.67
N ASP A 261 -11.41 -19.36 7.45
CA ASP A 261 -10.44 -19.16 6.37
C ASP A 261 -9.58 -17.90 6.59
N GLY A 262 -8.30 -18.04 6.29
CA GLY A 262 -7.35 -16.93 6.35
C GLY A 262 -6.94 -16.55 7.78
N VAL A 263 -6.63 -15.25 7.95
CA VAL A 263 -6.28 -14.69 9.26
C VAL A 263 -7.52 -14.14 9.94
N TYR A 264 -7.67 -14.38 11.22
CA TYR A 264 -8.80 -13.89 12.01
C TYR A 264 -8.36 -13.30 13.36
N ALA A 265 -9.19 -12.41 13.90
CA ALA A 265 -9.00 -11.74 15.18
C ALA A 265 -9.59 -12.58 16.31
N ALA A 266 -8.74 -13.02 17.23
CA ALA A 266 -9.11 -13.78 18.42
C ALA A 266 -9.31 -12.83 19.60
N CYS A 267 -10.56 -12.72 20.08
CA CYS A 267 -11.01 -11.74 21.07
C CYS A 267 -11.29 -12.38 22.44
N ASP A 268 -10.97 -11.66 23.51
CA ASP A 268 -11.41 -12.01 24.87
C ASP A 268 -12.89 -11.63 25.10
N ALA A 269 -13.38 -11.90 26.32
CA ALA A 269 -14.75 -11.60 26.70
C ALA A 269 -15.10 -10.10 26.71
N ASP A 270 -14.09 -9.23 26.84
CA ASP A 270 -14.25 -7.77 26.76
C ASP A 270 -14.21 -7.26 25.29
N GLY A 271 -14.07 -8.15 24.32
CA GLY A 271 -13.96 -7.81 22.88
C GLY A 271 -12.57 -7.30 22.46
N ARG A 272 -11.56 -7.39 23.32
CA ARG A 272 -10.19 -6.99 23.02
C ARG A 272 -9.50 -8.06 22.17
N VAL A 273 -8.85 -7.67 21.08
CA VAL A 273 -8.10 -8.61 20.23
C VAL A 273 -6.79 -9.02 20.92
N ILE A 274 -6.71 -10.26 21.36
CA ILE A 274 -5.52 -10.83 22.02
C ILE A 274 -4.45 -11.19 21.00
N ALA A 275 -4.85 -11.85 19.90
CA ALA A 275 -3.96 -12.31 18.86
C ALA A 275 -4.66 -12.35 17.49
N LEU A 276 -3.85 -12.31 16.42
CA LEU A 276 -4.28 -12.73 15.09
C LEU A 276 -3.84 -14.18 14.90
N LEU A 277 -4.78 -15.03 14.52
CA LEU A 277 -4.56 -16.45 14.34
C LEU A 277 -4.92 -16.86 12.91
N ARG A 278 -4.43 -18.03 12.50
CA ARG A 278 -4.82 -18.75 11.27
C ARG A 278 -4.92 -20.22 11.59
N ASP A 279 -5.90 -20.91 11.01
CA ASP A 279 -6.01 -22.35 11.12
C ASP A 279 -4.99 -23.05 10.22
N GLU A 280 -4.25 -24.02 10.76
CA GLU A 280 -3.32 -24.89 10.06
C GLU A 280 -3.60 -26.35 10.50
N GLY A 281 -4.32 -27.10 9.68
CA GLY A 281 -4.82 -28.43 10.03
C GLY A 281 -5.81 -28.38 11.22
N SER A 282 -5.57 -29.16 12.26
CA SER A 282 -6.44 -29.23 13.45
C SER A 282 -6.12 -28.17 14.52
N ARG A 283 -5.10 -27.34 14.30
CA ARG A 283 -4.63 -26.35 15.28
C ARG A 283 -4.48 -24.98 14.63
N THR A 284 -4.39 -23.95 15.49
CA THR A 284 -4.09 -22.60 15.05
C THR A 284 -2.59 -22.33 15.06
N ARG A 285 -2.15 -21.44 14.16
CA ARG A 285 -0.88 -20.75 14.22
C ARG A 285 -1.08 -19.29 14.59
N SER A 286 -0.29 -18.80 15.54
CA SER A 286 -0.26 -17.38 15.87
C SER A 286 0.46 -16.59 14.79
N VAL A 287 -0.24 -15.66 14.14
CA VAL A 287 0.30 -14.70 13.18
C VAL A 287 0.91 -13.50 13.89
N ALA A 288 0.21 -12.99 14.90
CA ALA A 288 0.70 -11.92 15.77
C ALA A 288 0.02 -11.97 17.14
N VAL A 289 0.79 -11.96 18.22
CA VAL A 289 0.27 -11.74 19.57
C VAL A 289 0.24 -10.25 19.83
N LEU A 290 -0.95 -9.68 19.99
CA LEU A 290 -1.15 -8.24 20.16
C LEU A 290 -1.17 -7.82 21.63
N ARG A 291 -1.65 -8.73 22.52
CA ARG A 291 -1.67 -8.56 23.98
C ARG A 291 -1.01 -9.77 24.66
N PRO A 292 0.34 -9.79 24.75
CA PRO A 292 1.03 -10.88 25.43
C PRO A 292 0.72 -10.88 26.94
N ALA A 293 0.68 -12.06 27.55
CA ALA A 293 0.38 -12.25 28.98
C ALA A 293 1.34 -11.50 29.93
N THR A 294 2.56 -11.17 29.45
CA THR A 294 3.54 -10.37 30.21
C THR A 294 3.20 -8.89 30.32
N MET A 295 2.10 -8.46 29.70
CA MET A 295 1.62 -7.10 29.83
C MET A 295 0.75 -6.97 31.06
N HIS A 296 1.23 -6.17 32.01
CA HIS A 296 0.36 -5.67 33.06
C HIS A 296 -0.70 -4.73 32.44
N PRO A 297 -1.99 -4.85 32.85
CA PRO A 297 -2.96 -3.81 32.53
C PRO A 297 -2.47 -2.51 33.19
N GLY A 298 -2.15 -1.50 32.37
CA GLY A 298 -1.89 -0.15 32.82
C GLY A 298 -3.21 0.60 32.99
#